data_12c23d0e514cd0e92046ce79149110b0
#
_entry.id   12c23d0e514cd0e92046ce79149110b0
#
_cell.length_a   1.000
_cell.length_b   1.000
_cell.length_c   1.000
_cell.angle_alpha   90.00
_cell.angle_beta   90.00
_cell.angle_gamma   90.00
#
_symmetry.space_group_name_H-M   'P 1'
#
loop_
_entity.id
_entity.type
_entity.pdbx_description
1 polymer ?
#
loop_
_entity_poly.entity_id
_entity_poly.type
_entity_poly.pdbx_seq_one_letter_code
_entity_poly.pdbx_strand_id
1 'polypeptide(L)'
;MSIPDGTKFHGVAPSVDTSNRGSASLNSKRDAYTIDDICDSCSESIIKIEPVLFVTATPGGTGTLTEMVNIVDFDWVGNSGTYTYTLPSATAIPYRKIRFVNDSTIGASNKIDLAAPVGETIDGGATYEINKAFNGCAVWSDGTKWIVIQAKST
;
A
#
# COMPACT_ATOMS: atom_id res chain seq x y z
N MET A 1 1.18 -65.08 -7.49
CA MET A 1 0.02 -64.19 -7.47
C MET A 1 0.46 -62.86 -7.97
N SER A 2 -0.19 -62.39 -8.97
CA SER A 2 0.18 -61.08 -9.44
C SER A 2 -0.61 -60.08 -8.68
N ILE A 3 0.00 -59.03 -8.41
CA ILE A 3 -0.65 -57.91 -7.79
C ILE A 3 -1.44 -57.24 -8.86
N PRO A 4 -2.66 -56.99 -8.62
CA PRO A 4 -3.47 -56.28 -9.56
C PRO A 4 -2.80 -55.01 -9.99
N ASP A 5 -2.81 -54.87 -11.24
CA ASP A 5 -2.15 -53.79 -11.86
C ASP A 5 -2.65 -52.46 -11.34
N GLY A 6 -3.87 -52.44 -11.14
CA GLY A 6 -4.46 -51.24 -10.65
C GLY A 6 -3.97 -50.84 -9.32
N THR A 7 -3.49 -51.88 -8.71
CA THR A 7 -3.07 -51.54 -7.45
C THR A 7 -1.94 -50.65 -7.51
N LYS A 8 -1.35 -51.13 -8.44
CA LYS A 8 -0.33 -50.34 -8.45
C LYS A 8 -0.62 -49.06 -8.69
N PHE A 9 -1.21 -48.97 -8.68
CA PHE A 9 -1.18 -47.97 -8.73
C PHE A 9 -1.13 -47.06 -8.94
N HIS A 10 -1.12 -47.20 -9.03
CA HIS A 10 -0.78 -46.61 -9.19
C HIS A 10 -0.86 -45.62 -9.21
N GLY A 11 -1.27 -45.78 -9.15
CA GLY A 11 -1.51 -44.90 -8.98
C GLY A 11 -1.08 -43.98 -8.74
N VAL A 12 -0.85 -44.10 -8.51
CA VAL A 12 -0.35 -43.40 -8.10
C VAL A 12 -0.03 -42.47 -8.70
N ALA A 13 -0.02 -42.56 -9.07
CA ALA A 13 0.41 -41.88 -9.34
C ALA A 13 0.27 -40.97 -9.91
N PRO A 14 0.00 -41.19 -10.20
CA PRO A 14 0.04 -40.53 -10.72
C PRO A 14 0.45 -39.66 -10.92
N SER A 15 0.84 -39.94 -10.68
CA SER A 15 1.49 -39.28 -10.77
C SER A 15 1.54 -38.41 -11.40
N VAL A 16 1.02 -38.53 -11.49
CA VAL A 16 0.73 -37.84 -11.80
C VAL A 16 1.09 -36.73 -12.02
N ASP A 17 0.79 -36.51 -11.83
CA ASP A 17 0.88 -35.54 -11.69
C ASP A 17 1.85 -34.92 -11.59
N THR A 18 2.18 -35.47 -10.89
CA THR A 18 3.32 -35.17 -10.68
C THR A 18 4.16 -35.24 -11.77
N SER A 19 4.03 -36.13 -12.47
CA SER A 19 4.80 -36.19 -13.63
C SER A 19 4.73 -34.95 -14.36
N ASN A 20 3.63 -34.43 -14.33
CA ASN A 20 3.49 -33.18 -14.98
C ASN A 20 4.30 -32.14 -14.34
N ARG A 21 4.76 -32.47 -13.18
CA ARG A 21 5.52 -31.50 -12.51
C ARG A 21 6.97 -31.60 -12.75
N GLY A 22 7.46 -32.76 -12.94
CA GLY A 22 8.84 -32.95 -13.20
C GLY A 22 9.23 -32.80 -14.64
N SER A 23 8.27 -32.85 -15.50
CA SER A 23 8.52 -32.88 -16.94
C SER A 23 8.75 -31.48 -17.50
N ALA A 24 9.19 -31.49 -18.72
CA ALA A 24 9.24 -30.26 -19.49
C ALA A 24 7.85 -29.65 -19.62
N SER A 25 6.86 -30.48 -19.63
CA SER A 25 5.49 -30.01 -19.60
C SER A 25 5.19 -29.18 -18.37
N LEU A 26 5.73 -29.58 -17.25
CA LEU A 26 5.59 -28.76 -16.07
C LEU A 26 6.31 -27.44 -16.22
N ASN A 27 7.47 -27.46 -16.82
CA ASN A 27 8.21 -26.23 -17.01
C ASN A 27 7.46 -25.26 -17.92
N SER A 28 6.86 -25.77 -18.98
CA SER A 28 6.06 -24.91 -19.84
C SER A 28 4.76 -24.49 -19.17
N LYS A 29 4.22 -25.30 -18.29
CA LYS A 29 3.07 -24.87 -17.53
C LYS A 29 3.43 -23.89 -16.43
N ARG A 30 4.63 -24.00 -15.93
CA ARG A 30 5.07 -23.09 -14.89
C ARG A 30 4.96 -21.65 -15.31
N ASP A 31 5.18 -21.37 -16.57
CA ASP A 31 5.05 -20.04 -17.10
C ASP A 31 3.60 -19.53 -17.11
N ALA A 32 2.67 -20.45 -17.02
CA ALA A 32 1.26 -20.12 -16.97
C ALA A 32 0.71 -20.00 -15.54
N TYR A 33 1.50 -20.40 -14.54
CA TYR A 33 1.04 -20.26 -13.19
C TYR A 33 1.10 -18.79 -12.78
N THR A 34 0.01 -18.32 -12.27
CA THR A 34 -0.05 -17.01 -11.62
C THR A 34 0.41 -17.15 -10.18
N ILE A 35 0.66 -16.02 -9.56
CA ILE A 35 0.93 -16.01 -8.12
C ILE A 35 -0.25 -16.59 -7.35
N ASP A 36 -1.45 -16.39 -7.85
CA ASP A 36 -2.65 -16.93 -7.23
C ASP A 36 -2.67 -18.45 -7.26
N ASP A 37 -2.27 -19.05 -8.38
CA ASP A 37 -2.18 -20.51 -8.50
C ASP A 37 -1.18 -21.12 -7.53
N ILE A 38 -0.07 -20.43 -7.30
CA ILE A 38 0.97 -20.89 -6.39
C ILE A 38 0.53 -20.71 -4.94
N CYS A 39 -0.19 -19.65 -4.67
CA CYS A 39 -0.52 -19.24 -3.32
C CYS A 39 -1.89 -19.67 -2.84
N ASP A 40 -2.60 -20.46 -3.60
CA ASP A 40 -3.95 -20.88 -3.22
C ASP A 40 -3.95 -21.62 -1.87
N SER A 41 -2.88 -22.35 -1.60
CA SER A 41 -2.67 -23.00 -0.31
C SER A 41 -1.85 -22.17 0.69
N CYS A 42 -1.36 -21.02 0.26
CA CYS A 42 -0.50 -20.16 1.04
C CYS A 42 -1.12 -18.80 1.30
N SER A 43 -2.41 -18.69 1.10
CA SER A 43 -3.12 -17.40 1.15
C SER A 43 -2.92 -16.61 2.45
N GLU A 44 -2.54 -17.27 3.49
CA GLU A 44 -2.30 -16.62 4.79
C GLU A 44 -0.87 -16.07 4.95
N SER A 45 0.02 -16.43 4.04
CA SER A 45 1.45 -16.11 4.16
C SER A 45 1.91 -15.01 3.22
N ILE A 46 1.02 -14.42 2.45
CA ILE A 46 1.42 -13.32 1.57
C ILE A 46 1.68 -12.09 2.41
N ILE A 47 2.93 -11.72 2.51
CA ILE A 47 3.30 -10.42 3.07
C ILE A 47 2.85 -9.37 2.06
N LYS A 48 1.76 -8.70 2.38
CA LYS A 48 1.33 -7.55 1.59
C LYS A 48 2.26 -6.40 1.90
N ILE A 49 3.21 -6.17 1.02
CA ILE A 49 4.06 -5.00 1.11
C ILE A 49 3.22 -3.81 0.65
N GLU A 50 2.88 -2.94 1.58
CA GLU A 50 2.20 -1.69 1.22
C GLU A 50 3.22 -0.77 0.55
N PRO A 51 2.94 -0.26 -0.64
CA PRO A 51 3.85 0.66 -1.30
C PRO A 51 3.98 1.96 -0.49
N VAL A 52 5.22 2.35 -0.25
CA VAL A 52 5.58 3.56 0.49
C VAL A 52 6.19 4.57 -0.48
N LEU A 53 5.75 5.81 -0.40
CA LEU A 53 6.35 6.95 -1.09
C LEU A 53 7.12 7.79 -0.10
N PHE A 54 8.40 7.98 -0.34
CA PHE A 54 9.24 8.87 0.44
C PHE A 54 9.25 10.26 -0.17
N VAL A 55 8.99 11.26 0.64
CA VAL A 55 8.88 12.66 0.22
C VAL A 55 9.81 13.52 1.05
N THR A 56 10.78 14.17 0.41
CA THR A 56 11.59 15.19 1.07
C THR A 56 10.79 16.49 1.13
N ALA A 57 10.41 16.88 2.32
CA ALA A 57 9.66 18.10 2.57
C ALA A 57 10.60 19.26 2.90
N THR A 58 10.46 20.38 2.21
CA THR A 58 11.29 21.58 2.39
C THR A 58 10.42 22.80 2.61
N PRO A 59 10.95 23.85 3.30
CA PRO A 59 10.21 25.10 3.53
C PRO A 59 9.72 25.72 2.23
N GLY A 60 8.43 26.03 2.17
CA GLY A 60 7.80 26.63 0.99
C GLY A 60 7.62 25.67 -0.18
N GLY A 61 8.01 24.43 -0.02
CA GLY A 61 7.83 23.41 -1.05
C GLY A 61 6.40 22.92 -1.18
N THR A 62 6.12 22.27 -2.30
CA THR A 62 4.81 21.66 -2.58
C THR A 62 4.99 20.29 -3.19
N GLY A 63 4.03 19.42 -2.95
CA GLY A 63 3.95 18.11 -3.57
C GLY A 63 2.51 17.71 -3.83
N THR A 64 2.33 16.69 -4.63
CA THR A 64 1.01 16.15 -4.94
C THR A 64 1.11 14.64 -5.00
N LEU A 65 0.16 13.96 -4.41
CA LEU A 65 0.09 12.51 -4.50
C LEU A 65 -0.49 12.09 -5.85
N THR A 66 0.37 11.55 -6.68
CA THR A 66 -0.01 11.05 -8.02
C THR A 66 0.02 9.55 -8.12
N GLU A 67 0.64 8.89 -7.15
CA GLU A 67 0.83 7.44 -7.16
C GLU A 67 -0.18 6.71 -6.28
N MET A 68 -0.38 5.44 -6.60
CA MET A 68 -1.29 4.58 -5.85
C MET A 68 -0.58 3.95 -4.66
N VAL A 69 -0.10 4.78 -3.74
CA VAL A 69 0.56 4.34 -2.51
C VAL A 69 -0.40 4.38 -1.32
N ASN A 70 -0.11 3.58 -0.31
CA ASN A 70 -0.90 3.55 0.92
C ASN A 70 -0.21 4.28 2.08
N ILE A 71 1.09 4.51 1.95
CA ILE A 71 1.89 5.20 2.96
C ILE A 71 2.70 6.29 2.26
N VAL A 72 2.67 7.48 2.81
CA VAL A 72 3.55 8.59 2.44
C VAL A 72 4.38 8.93 3.66
N ASP A 73 5.69 8.86 3.50
CA ASP A 73 6.65 9.13 4.55
C ASP A 73 7.39 10.42 4.24
N PHE A 74 7.29 11.39 5.15
CA PHE A 74 7.90 12.69 4.99
C PHE A 74 9.19 12.80 5.79
N ASP A 75 10.25 13.17 5.08
CA ASP A 75 11.51 13.59 5.69
C ASP A 75 11.68 15.10 5.52
N TRP A 76 11.74 15.82 6.64
CA TRP A 76 11.89 17.28 6.63
C TRP A 76 13.34 17.69 6.50
N VAL A 77 13.63 18.52 5.51
CA VAL A 77 14.95 19.07 5.28
C VAL A 77 14.89 20.59 5.20
N GLY A 78 15.61 21.25 6.08
CA GLY A 78 15.72 22.71 6.10
C GLY A 78 15.22 23.35 7.38
N ASN A 79 15.10 24.68 7.32
CA ASN A 79 14.71 25.51 8.45
C ASN A 79 13.18 25.54 8.61
N SER A 80 12.68 26.51 9.34
CA SER A 80 11.24 26.70 9.58
C SER A 80 10.47 27.00 8.30
N GLY A 81 9.25 26.50 8.22
CA GLY A 81 8.35 26.76 7.11
C GLY A 81 7.24 25.73 6.98
N THR A 82 6.49 25.83 5.92
CA THR A 82 5.39 24.92 5.62
C THR A 82 5.68 24.21 4.31
N TYR A 83 5.45 22.90 4.28
CA TYR A 83 5.38 22.12 3.05
C TYR A 83 3.93 21.75 2.79
N THR A 84 3.43 22.07 1.60
CA THR A 84 2.04 21.74 1.24
C THR A 84 1.99 20.48 0.37
N TYR A 85 1.26 19.48 0.81
CA TYR A 85 1.09 18.24 0.09
C TYR A 85 -0.36 18.01 -0.30
N THR A 86 -0.65 18.09 -1.58
CA THR A 86 -2.01 18.00 -2.12
C THR A 86 -2.44 16.55 -2.28
N LEU A 87 -3.57 16.21 -1.73
CA LEU A 87 -4.22 14.91 -1.88
C LEU A 87 -4.84 14.79 -3.28
N PRO A 88 -4.99 13.59 -3.80
CA PRO A 88 -5.80 13.37 -5.00
C PRO A 88 -7.28 13.63 -4.69
N SER A 89 -8.09 13.78 -5.73
CA SER A 89 -9.53 13.94 -5.55
C SER A 89 -10.14 12.72 -4.86
N ALA A 90 -10.89 12.97 -3.80
CA ALA A 90 -11.60 11.93 -3.06
C ALA A 90 -12.64 11.22 -3.94
N THR A 91 -13.20 11.95 -4.91
CA THR A 91 -14.15 11.38 -5.87
C THR A 91 -13.48 10.48 -6.91
N ALA A 92 -12.22 10.75 -7.22
CA ALA A 92 -11.47 9.93 -8.18
C ALA A 92 -10.99 8.61 -7.56
N ILE A 93 -10.79 8.56 -6.24
CA ILE A 93 -10.33 7.39 -5.52
C ILE A 93 -11.19 7.10 -4.28
N PRO A 94 -12.46 6.81 -4.47
CA PRO A 94 -13.39 6.60 -3.35
C PRO A 94 -12.97 5.42 -2.48
N TYR A 95 -13.26 5.53 -1.19
CA TYR A 95 -13.01 4.52 -0.17
C TYR A 95 -11.54 4.19 0.07
N ARG A 96 -10.64 4.99 -0.45
CA ARG A 96 -9.22 4.80 -0.26
C ARG A 96 -8.76 5.31 1.10
N LYS A 97 -7.86 4.55 1.70
CA LYS A 97 -7.15 4.94 2.91
C LYS A 97 -5.69 5.24 2.57
N ILE A 98 -5.19 6.36 3.07
CA ILE A 98 -3.79 6.75 2.95
C ILE A 98 -3.27 7.10 4.33
N ARG A 99 -2.07 6.65 4.65
CA ARG A 99 -1.40 6.93 5.89
C ARG A 99 -0.25 7.89 5.61
N PHE A 100 -0.19 8.95 6.38
CA PHE A 100 0.90 9.92 6.35
C PHE A 100 1.70 9.78 7.63
N VAL A 101 2.99 9.63 7.50
CA VAL A 101 3.93 9.55 8.61
C VAL A 101 5.02 10.58 8.42
N ASN A 102 5.63 10.96 9.51
CA ASN A 102 6.75 11.86 9.55
C ASN A 102 7.75 11.28 10.53
N ASP A 103 8.90 10.91 10.04
CA ASP A 103 10.00 10.31 10.80
C ASP A 103 11.04 11.34 11.26
N SER A 104 10.85 12.59 10.86
CA SER A 104 11.79 13.68 11.10
C SER A 104 11.33 14.63 12.20
N THR A 105 12.18 15.59 12.50
CA THR A 105 11.96 16.59 13.55
C THR A 105 11.07 17.73 13.10
N ILE A 106 9.83 17.44 12.69
CA ILE A 106 8.83 18.47 12.47
C ILE A 106 8.38 19.04 13.82
N GLY A 107 8.16 20.33 13.87
CA GLY A 107 7.70 21.03 15.08
C GLY A 107 6.77 22.18 14.72
N ALA A 108 6.44 23.00 15.69
CA ALA A 108 5.53 24.12 15.50
C ALA A 108 5.99 25.13 14.44
N SER A 109 7.29 25.17 14.18
CA SER A 109 7.90 26.12 13.23
C SER A 109 8.09 25.53 11.83
N ASN A 110 7.99 24.24 11.69
CA ASN A 110 8.11 23.51 10.44
C ASN A 110 7.01 22.45 10.40
N LYS A 111 6.18 22.51 9.40
CA LYS A 111 4.97 21.69 9.34
C LYS A 111 4.62 21.24 7.94
N ILE A 112 3.82 20.21 7.86
CA ILE A 112 3.24 19.73 6.62
C ILE A 112 1.74 20.02 6.66
N ASP A 113 1.26 20.74 5.66
CA ASP A 113 -0.15 20.93 5.43
C ASP A 113 -0.61 19.96 4.34
N LEU A 114 -1.39 18.96 4.72
CA LEU A 114 -2.11 18.14 3.76
C LEU A 114 -3.26 18.98 3.21
N ALA A 115 -3.27 19.22 1.90
CA ALA A 115 -4.26 20.06 1.26
C ALA A 115 -5.28 19.20 0.49
N ALA A 116 -6.55 19.51 0.64
CA ALA A 116 -7.59 18.94 -0.21
C ALA A 116 -7.55 19.60 -1.60
N PRO A 117 -7.95 18.89 -2.65
CA PRO A 117 -8.19 19.51 -3.96
C PRO A 117 -9.27 20.59 -3.89
N VAL A 118 -9.25 21.48 -4.88
CA VAL A 118 -10.22 22.55 -4.96
C VAL A 118 -11.65 22.01 -4.97
N GLY A 119 -12.46 22.49 -4.06
CA GLY A 119 -13.84 22.06 -3.91
C GLY A 119 -14.05 20.87 -2.97
N GLU A 120 -12.99 20.28 -2.47
CA GLU A 120 -13.05 19.21 -1.49
C GLU A 120 -12.55 19.67 -0.12
N THR A 121 -12.68 18.83 0.90
CA THR A 121 -12.23 19.14 2.27
C THR A 121 -11.57 17.93 2.93
N ILE A 122 -10.79 18.21 3.97
CA ILE A 122 -10.30 17.23 4.94
C ILE A 122 -10.93 17.57 6.28
N ASP A 123 -11.83 16.74 6.79
CA ASP A 123 -12.63 16.99 8.01
C ASP A 123 -13.32 18.35 8.01
N GLY A 124 -13.76 18.82 6.82
CA GLY A 124 -14.42 20.10 6.65
C GLY A 124 -13.48 21.30 6.48
N GLY A 125 -12.18 21.13 6.62
CA GLY A 125 -11.17 22.15 6.35
C GLY A 125 -10.52 22.00 4.98
N ALA A 126 -9.91 23.04 4.48
CA ALA A 126 -9.14 22.96 3.24
C ALA A 126 -7.80 22.23 3.44
N THR A 127 -7.29 22.21 4.64
CA THR A 127 -6.03 21.59 5.00
C THR A 127 -6.12 20.85 6.34
N TYR A 128 -5.22 19.88 6.52
CA TYR A 128 -4.95 19.22 7.79
C TYR A 128 -3.46 19.31 8.10
N GLU A 129 -3.10 19.76 9.30
CA GLU A 129 -1.74 20.07 9.66
C GLU A 129 -1.05 18.95 10.43
N ILE A 130 0.15 18.57 9.99
CA ILE A 130 1.08 17.71 10.73
C ILE A 130 2.21 18.61 11.23
N ASN A 131 2.21 18.91 12.53
CA ASN A 131 3.08 19.91 13.13
C ASN A 131 3.84 19.44 14.38
N LYS A 132 3.98 18.13 14.55
CA LYS A 132 4.74 17.54 15.66
C LYS A 132 5.69 16.47 15.14
N ALA A 133 6.84 16.37 15.78
CA ALA A 133 7.83 15.34 15.49
C ALA A 133 7.23 13.94 15.62
N PHE A 134 7.61 13.07 14.72
CA PHE A 134 7.17 11.67 14.67
C PHE A 134 5.63 11.50 14.71
N ASN A 135 4.93 12.50 14.24
CA ASN A 135 3.48 12.50 14.17
C ASN A 135 3.02 12.02 12.79
N GLY A 136 1.73 11.84 12.65
CA GLY A 136 1.12 11.42 11.40
C GLY A 136 -0.37 11.26 11.53
N CYS A 137 -0.99 10.97 10.41
CA CYS A 137 -2.42 10.70 10.37
C CYS A 137 -2.75 9.65 9.33
N ALA A 138 -3.95 9.12 9.40
CA ALA A 138 -4.54 8.34 8.33
C ALA A 138 -5.82 9.02 7.89
N VAL A 139 -5.93 9.21 6.59
CA VAL A 139 -7.14 9.77 5.98
C VAL A 139 -7.86 8.71 5.16
N TRP A 140 -9.15 8.86 5.05
CA TRP A 140 -10.01 7.98 4.27
C TRP A 140 -10.93 8.82 3.38
N SER A 141 -11.08 8.42 2.13
CA SER A 141 -12.02 9.04 1.21
C SER A 141 -13.41 8.42 1.36
N ASP A 142 -14.43 9.23 1.60
CA ASP A 142 -15.82 8.78 1.58
C ASP A 142 -16.45 8.82 0.18
N GLY A 143 -15.65 9.20 -0.84
CA GLY A 143 -16.10 9.37 -2.21
C GLY A 143 -16.49 10.81 -2.56
N THR A 144 -16.43 11.72 -1.59
CA THR A 144 -16.72 13.15 -1.80
C THR A 144 -15.73 14.07 -1.11
N LYS A 145 -15.12 13.61 -0.04
CA LYS A 145 -14.17 14.35 0.78
C LYS A 145 -13.24 13.40 1.50
N TRP A 146 -12.23 13.95 2.13
CA TRP A 146 -11.31 13.24 2.99
C TRP A 146 -11.72 13.37 4.47
N ILE A 147 -11.60 12.27 5.21
CA ILE A 147 -11.90 12.18 6.64
C ILE A 147 -10.66 11.67 7.35
N VAL A 148 -10.24 12.33 8.41
CA VAL A 148 -9.16 11.86 9.27
C VAL A 148 -9.71 10.77 10.19
N ILE A 149 -9.26 9.54 9.98
CA ILE A 149 -9.73 8.38 10.75
C ILE A 149 -8.78 8.00 11.87
N GLN A 150 -7.56 8.53 11.85
CA GLN A 150 -6.56 8.32 12.88
C GLN A 150 -5.58 9.47 12.86
N ALA A 151 -5.37 10.07 14.00
CA ALA A 151 -4.30 11.02 14.23
C ALA A 151 -3.43 10.51 15.38
N LYS A 152 -2.12 10.57 15.21
CA LYS A 152 -1.20 10.29 16.30
C LYS A 152 -1.06 11.57 17.11
N SER A 153 -1.55 11.55 18.32
CA SER A 153 -1.36 12.63 19.29
C SER A 153 -0.31 12.19 20.29
N THR A 154 0.72 12.96 20.43
CA THR A 154 1.76 12.82 21.48
C THR A 154 1.79 14.06 22.33
#